data_a13537d4fe087b7bc909b715cfe21c03
#
_entry.id   a13537d4fe087b7bc909b715cfe21c03
#
_cell.length_a   1.000
_cell.length_b   1.000
_cell.length_c   1.000
_cell.angle_alpha   90.00
_cell.angle_beta   90.00
_cell.angle_gamma   90.00
#
_symmetry.space_group_name_H-M   'P 1'
#
loop_
_entity.id
_entity.type
_entity.pdbx_description
1 polymer ?
#
loop_
_entity_poly.entity_id
_entity_poly.type
_entity_poly.pdbx_seq_one_letter_code
_entity_poly.pdbx_strand_id
1 'polypeptide(L)'
;MDTTAAPRPDLVELLSATTRRVSRAVATALAEDGGTLEGYRVLRCLAAAPGRTMGQLVAALHLPGPTATRVVDGLVDAALAYRLPDPDDRRRVVVHASALGRTRLARWEALVAGQEAALARSLGEDRVGALVQALTELVDDRD
;
A
#
# COMPACT_ATOMS: atom_id res chain seq x y z
N MET A 1 -21.25 -34.67 -27.14
CA MET A 1 -20.50 -33.38 -27.16
C MET A 1 -20.27 -32.95 -25.73
N ASP A 2 -19.15 -33.39 -25.15
CA ASP A 2 -18.77 -32.93 -23.82
C ASP A 2 -18.31 -31.48 -23.90
N THR A 3 -19.16 -30.57 -23.44
CA THR A 3 -18.75 -29.21 -23.17
C THR A 3 -17.90 -29.26 -21.89
N THR A 4 -16.61 -29.45 -22.04
CA THR A 4 -15.64 -29.27 -20.96
C THR A 4 -15.72 -27.81 -20.56
N ALA A 5 -16.54 -27.50 -19.57
CA ALA A 5 -16.56 -26.17 -18.94
C ALA A 5 -15.17 -25.93 -18.42
N ALA A 6 -14.52 -24.83 -18.84
CA ALA A 6 -13.25 -24.41 -18.31
C ALA A 6 -13.34 -24.38 -16.78
N PRO A 7 -12.35 -24.94 -16.08
CA PRO A 7 -12.38 -24.97 -14.61
C PRO A 7 -12.59 -23.53 -14.08
N ARG A 8 -13.52 -23.34 -13.16
CA ARG A 8 -13.71 -22.07 -12.50
C ARG A 8 -12.38 -21.70 -11.82
N PRO A 9 -11.88 -20.47 -12.03
CA PRO A 9 -10.69 -20.04 -11.33
C PRO A 9 -10.93 -20.14 -9.82
N ASP A 10 -9.95 -20.69 -9.11
CA ASP A 10 -10.02 -20.76 -7.65
C ASP A 10 -9.80 -19.38 -7.02
N LEU A 11 -10.07 -19.28 -5.72
CA LEU A 11 -9.97 -18.02 -4.99
C LEU A 11 -8.55 -17.45 -5.02
N VAL A 12 -7.53 -18.30 -4.93
CA VAL A 12 -6.11 -17.87 -4.95
C VAL A 12 -5.76 -17.24 -6.28
N GLU A 13 -6.15 -17.87 -7.38
CA GLU A 13 -5.92 -17.33 -8.73
C GLU A 13 -6.67 -16.01 -8.95
N LEU A 14 -7.92 -15.91 -8.50
CA LEU A 14 -8.71 -14.68 -8.59
C LEU A 14 -8.10 -13.54 -7.79
N LEU A 15 -7.71 -13.80 -6.54
CA LEU A 15 -7.05 -12.79 -5.70
C LEU A 15 -5.71 -12.36 -6.29
N SER A 16 -4.90 -13.31 -6.76
CA SER A 16 -3.60 -13.03 -7.37
C SER A 16 -3.74 -12.19 -8.66
N ALA A 17 -4.66 -12.54 -9.54
CA ALA A 17 -4.93 -11.81 -10.77
C ALA A 17 -5.47 -10.40 -10.49
N THR A 18 -6.40 -10.29 -9.53
CA THR A 18 -6.99 -9.02 -9.11
C THR A 18 -5.93 -8.12 -8.48
N THR A 19 -5.11 -8.65 -7.58
CA THR A 19 -4.01 -7.92 -6.96
C THR A 19 -3.06 -7.36 -8.00
N ARG A 20 -2.62 -8.18 -8.96
CA ARG A 20 -1.75 -7.70 -10.06
C ARG A 20 -2.40 -6.58 -10.86
N ARG A 21 -3.68 -6.71 -11.19
CA ARG A 21 -4.42 -5.71 -11.98
C ARG A 21 -4.57 -4.40 -11.23
N VAL A 22 -5.05 -4.43 -10.00
CA VAL A 22 -5.28 -3.25 -9.16
C VAL A 22 -3.95 -2.57 -8.83
N SER A 23 -2.94 -3.33 -8.41
CA SER A 23 -1.60 -2.79 -8.10
C SER A 23 -0.97 -2.09 -9.31
N ARG A 24 -1.13 -2.64 -10.52
CA ARG A 24 -0.62 -2.02 -11.75
C ARG A 24 -1.34 -0.70 -12.04
N ALA A 25 -2.66 -0.66 -11.92
CA ALA A 25 -3.43 0.56 -12.13
C ALA A 25 -3.05 1.67 -11.13
N VAL A 26 -2.92 1.31 -9.84
CA VAL A 26 -2.48 2.22 -8.80
C VAL A 26 -1.04 2.69 -9.04
N ALA A 27 -0.11 1.78 -9.39
CA ALA A 27 1.27 2.14 -9.68
C ALA A 27 1.38 3.11 -10.87
N THR A 28 0.60 2.90 -11.92
CA THR A 28 0.54 3.81 -13.08
C THR A 28 0.05 5.20 -12.68
N ALA A 29 -1.02 5.27 -11.88
CA ALA A 29 -1.54 6.55 -11.41
C ALA A 29 -0.54 7.29 -10.50
N LEU A 30 0.11 6.58 -9.57
CA LEU A 30 1.12 7.17 -8.69
C LEU A 30 2.34 7.68 -9.46
N ALA A 31 2.75 6.98 -10.53
CA ALA A 31 3.91 7.37 -11.34
C ALA A 31 3.72 8.74 -12.01
N GLU A 32 2.49 9.17 -12.28
CA GLU A 32 2.17 10.50 -12.80
C GLU A 32 2.63 11.64 -11.86
N ASP A 33 2.71 11.36 -10.56
CA ASP A 33 3.20 12.30 -9.53
C ASP A 33 4.53 11.83 -8.90
N GLY A 34 5.29 11.01 -9.60
CA GLY A 34 6.61 10.52 -9.17
C GLY A 34 6.57 9.51 -8.02
N GLY A 35 5.41 8.93 -7.75
CA GLY A 35 5.22 7.94 -6.70
C GLY A 35 5.41 6.50 -7.16
N THR A 36 5.60 5.62 -6.18
CA THR A 36 5.56 4.17 -6.36
C THR A 36 4.56 3.56 -5.39
N LEU A 37 4.09 2.36 -5.68
CA LEU A 37 3.16 1.68 -4.77
C LEU A 37 3.79 1.43 -3.39
N GLU A 38 5.05 1.00 -3.36
CA GLU A 38 5.78 0.78 -2.12
C GLU A 38 6.01 2.09 -1.36
N GLY A 39 6.41 3.16 -2.06
CA GLY A 39 6.58 4.49 -1.48
C GLY A 39 5.29 5.04 -0.87
N TYR A 40 4.17 4.88 -1.57
CA TYR A 40 2.85 5.23 -1.06
C TYR A 40 2.49 4.45 0.21
N ARG A 41 2.70 3.13 0.21
CA ARG A 41 2.42 2.27 1.37
C ARG A 41 3.27 2.64 2.59
N VAL A 42 4.57 2.86 2.38
CA VAL A 42 5.49 3.29 3.44
C VAL A 42 5.08 4.66 3.98
N LEU A 43 4.84 5.62 3.11
CA LEU A 43 4.51 6.99 3.52
C LEU A 43 3.17 7.04 4.29
N ARG A 44 2.18 6.27 3.86
CA ARG A 44 0.91 6.10 4.55
C ARG A 44 1.09 5.49 5.95
N CYS A 45 1.94 4.47 6.06
CA CYS A 45 2.28 3.84 7.34
C CYS A 45 2.98 4.83 8.28
N LEU A 46 3.89 5.67 7.76
CA LEU A 46 4.59 6.70 8.54
C LEU A 46 3.66 7.85 8.97
N ALA A 47 2.69 8.19 8.15
CA ALA A 47 1.73 9.26 8.48
C ALA A 47 0.74 8.84 9.57
N ALA A 48 0.47 7.55 9.70
CA ALA A 48 -0.45 6.98 10.70
C ALA A 48 0.15 6.89 12.12
N ALA A 49 1.45 7.11 12.29
CA ALA A 49 2.13 6.98 13.58
C ALA A 49 3.27 8.00 13.71
N PRO A 50 3.63 8.40 14.95
CA PRO A 50 4.64 9.46 15.20
C PRO A 50 6.08 9.05 14.88
N GLY A 51 6.33 7.89 14.36
CA GLY A 51 7.63 7.36 13.95
C GLY A 51 7.60 5.84 13.95
N ARG A 52 8.39 5.23 13.06
CA ARG A 52 8.51 3.78 12.97
C ARG A 52 9.93 3.35 12.74
N THR A 53 10.34 2.28 13.39
CA THR A 53 11.60 1.61 13.08
C THR A 53 11.50 0.87 11.75
N MET A 54 12.65 0.57 11.14
CA MET A 54 12.67 -0.27 9.92
C MET A 54 12.01 -1.63 10.15
N GLY A 55 12.24 -2.25 11.31
CA GLY A 55 11.60 -3.52 11.68
C GLY A 55 10.07 -3.43 11.74
N GLN A 56 9.54 -2.34 12.29
CA GLN A 56 8.08 -2.09 12.31
C GLN A 56 7.50 -1.89 10.91
N LEU A 57 8.22 -1.19 10.02
CA LEU A 57 7.79 -1.01 8.63
C LEU A 57 7.79 -2.35 7.87
N VAL A 58 8.84 -3.14 8.01
CA VAL A 58 8.94 -4.48 7.40
C VAL A 58 7.77 -5.36 7.85
N ALA A 59 7.49 -5.40 9.14
CA ALA A 59 6.40 -6.21 9.71
C ALA A 59 5.03 -5.72 9.23
N ALA A 60 4.76 -4.41 9.29
CA ALA A 60 3.47 -3.85 8.94
C ALA A 60 3.14 -3.96 7.44
N LEU A 61 4.15 -3.88 6.58
CA LEU A 61 3.97 -3.83 5.13
C LEU A 61 4.28 -5.15 4.42
N HIS A 62 4.79 -6.13 5.16
CA HIS A 62 5.26 -7.42 4.62
C HIS A 62 6.25 -7.24 3.45
N LEU A 63 7.13 -6.24 3.55
CA LEU A 63 8.17 -5.98 2.57
C LEU A 63 9.48 -6.67 3.01
N PRO A 64 10.26 -7.22 2.06
CA PRO A 64 11.62 -7.64 2.37
C PRO A 64 12.46 -6.47 2.91
N GLY A 65 13.31 -6.73 3.91
CA GLY A 65 14.14 -5.70 4.55
C GLY A 65 14.92 -4.82 3.56
N PRO A 66 15.66 -5.40 2.59
CA PRO A 66 16.37 -4.60 1.57
C PRO A 66 15.46 -3.72 0.72
N THR A 67 14.27 -4.19 0.39
CA THR A 67 13.26 -3.40 -0.34
C THR A 67 12.76 -2.24 0.50
N ALA A 68 12.40 -2.49 1.76
CA ALA A 68 11.95 -1.46 2.69
C ALA A 68 13.01 -0.35 2.87
N THR A 69 14.28 -0.74 3.05
CA THR A 69 15.40 0.20 3.18
C THR A 69 15.54 1.07 1.94
N ARG A 70 15.56 0.48 0.75
CA ARG A 70 15.66 1.22 -0.52
C ARG A 70 14.49 2.18 -0.72
N VAL A 71 13.27 1.78 -0.37
CA VAL A 71 12.09 2.64 -0.49
C VAL A 71 12.18 3.82 0.47
N VAL A 72 12.57 3.58 1.73
CA VAL A 72 12.76 4.64 2.73
C VAL A 72 13.88 5.58 2.31
N ASP A 73 15.01 5.07 1.79
CA ASP A 73 16.10 5.91 1.28
C ASP A 73 15.60 6.83 0.16
N GLY A 74 14.82 6.32 -0.79
CA GLY A 74 14.22 7.13 -1.85
C GLY A 74 13.27 8.21 -1.32
N LEU A 75 12.46 7.91 -0.30
CA LEU A 75 11.60 8.91 0.34
C LEU A 75 12.40 9.97 1.09
N VAL A 76 13.50 9.60 1.74
CA VAL A 76 14.40 10.54 2.42
C VAL A 76 15.11 11.43 1.39
N ASP A 77 15.63 10.88 0.31
CA ASP A 77 16.26 11.63 -0.77
C ASP A 77 15.31 12.64 -1.42
N ALA A 78 14.03 12.29 -1.49
CA ALA A 78 12.97 13.18 -1.97
C ALA A 78 12.43 14.15 -0.90
N ALA A 79 13.01 14.15 0.30
CA ALA A 79 12.57 14.95 1.46
C ALA A 79 11.13 14.65 1.92
N LEU A 80 10.58 13.49 1.57
CA LEU A 80 9.24 13.06 1.98
C LEU A 80 9.23 12.36 3.34
N ALA A 81 10.38 11.88 3.77
CA ALA A 81 10.62 11.26 5.07
C ALA A 81 11.97 11.72 5.63
N TYR A 82 12.17 11.50 6.92
CA TYR A 82 13.44 11.76 7.60
C TYR A 82 13.66 10.76 8.73
N ARG A 83 14.93 10.59 9.11
CA ARG A 83 15.34 9.69 10.19
C ARG A 83 15.77 10.48 11.41
N LEU A 84 15.36 10.04 12.58
CA LEU A 84 15.82 10.56 13.88
C LEU A 84 16.18 9.41 14.81
N PRO A 85 17.06 9.64 15.81
CA PRO A 85 17.20 8.73 16.92
C PRO A 85 15.87 8.56 17.64
N ASP A 86 15.59 7.33 18.10
CA ASP A 86 14.43 7.05 18.94
C ASP A 86 14.57 7.83 20.28
N PRO A 87 13.55 8.58 20.70
CA PRO A 87 13.57 9.30 21.98
C PRO A 87 13.80 8.40 23.18
N ASP A 88 13.29 7.17 23.14
CA ASP A 88 13.36 6.20 24.23
C ASP A 88 14.63 5.34 24.18
N ASP A 89 15.22 5.15 23.03
CA ASP A 89 16.49 4.42 22.83
C ASP A 89 17.29 5.02 21.68
N ARG A 90 18.28 5.86 22.01
CA ARG A 90 19.14 6.54 21.04
C ARG A 90 19.97 5.63 20.14
N ARG A 91 20.04 4.34 20.42
CA ARG A 91 20.68 3.34 19.55
C ARG A 91 19.79 2.95 18.37
N ARG A 92 18.51 3.23 18.47
CA ARG A 92 17.51 2.94 17.45
C ARG A 92 17.26 4.18 16.61
N VAL A 93 16.97 3.96 15.35
CA VAL A 93 16.57 5.00 14.40
C VAL A 93 15.11 4.80 14.03
N VAL A 94 14.35 5.87 14.10
CA VAL A 94 12.95 5.91 13.67
C VAL A 94 12.80 6.80 12.44
N VAL A 95 11.89 6.43 11.57
CA VAL A 95 11.55 7.13 10.34
C VAL A 95 10.23 7.86 10.54
N HIS A 96 10.17 9.09 10.07
CA HIS A 96 9.01 9.96 10.14
C HIS A 96 8.62 10.46 8.76
N ALA A 97 7.32 10.67 8.53
CA ALA A 97 6.88 11.45 7.39
C ALA A 97 7.15 12.94 7.62
N SER A 98 7.73 13.62 6.64
CA SER A 98 7.91 15.07 6.67
C SER A 98 6.58 15.81 6.40
N ALA A 99 6.56 17.12 6.60
CA ALA A 99 5.43 17.96 6.19
C ALA A 99 5.18 17.85 4.67
N LEU A 100 6.25 17.87 3.86
CA LEU A 100 6.19 17.64 2.42
C LEU A 100 5.66 16.25 2.09
N GLY A 101 6.10 15.23 2.84
CA GLY A 101 5.61 13.86 2.70
C GLY A 101 4.12 13.73 2.96
N ARG A 102 3.59 14.39 3.98
CA ARG A 102 2.14 14.40 4.27
C ARG A 102 1.34 15.07 3.16
N THR A 103 1.84 16.18 2.62
CA THR A 103 1.21 16.86 1.48
C THR A 103 1.24 15.97 0.23
N ARG A 104 2.35 15.31 -0.03
CA ARG A 104 2.48 14.37 -1.15
C ARG A 104 1.57 13.17 -0.99
N LEU A 105 1.47 12.63 0.23
CA LEU A 105 0.58 11.52 0.54
C LEU A 105 -0.89 11.86 0.23
N ALA A 106 -1.37 13.05 0.61
CA ALA A 106 -2.74 13.46 0.31
C ALA A 106 -3.03 13.46 -1.21
N ARG A 107 -2.07 13.87 -2.04
CA ARG A 107 -2.18 13.79 -3.51
C ARG A 107 -2.23 12.35 -3.99
N TRP A 108 -1.37 11.49 -3.47
CA TRP A 108 -1.33 10.08 -3.83
C TRP A 108 -2.60 9.34 -3.38
N GLU A 109 -3.13 9.66 -2.21
CA GLU A 109 -4.43 9.12 -1.75
C GLU A 109 -5.56 9.48 -2.69
N ALA A 110 -5.59 10.70 -3.23
CA ALA A 110 -6.57 11.11 -4.23
C ALA A 110 -6.43 10.30 -5.55
N LEU A 111 -5.18 10.03 -5.99
CA LEU A 111 -4.93 9.20 -7.17
C LEU A 111 -5.40 7.75 -6.94
N VAL A 112 -5.13 7.18 -5.78
CA VAL A 112 -5.58 5.83 -5.40
C VAL A 112 -7.11 5.78 -5.33
N ALA A 113 -7.74 6.75 -4.68
CA ALA A 113 -9.21 6.84 -4.61
C ALA A 113 -9.85 6.93 -6.00
N GLY A 114 -9.21 7.58 -6.95
CA GLY A 114 -9.64 7.61 -8.35
C GLY A 114 -9.67 6.23 -9.01
N GLN A 115 -8.72 5.36 -8.69
CA GLN A 115 -8.69 3.98 -9.18
C GLN A 115 -9.79 3.12 -8.52
N GLU A 116 -10.05 3.31 -7.25
CA GLU A 116 -11.14 2.64 -6.54
C GLU A 116 -12.50 3.07 -7.09
N ALA A 117 -12.70 4.37 -7.36
CA ALA A 117 -13.90 4.88 -8.00
C ALA A 117 -14.11 4.33 -9.41
N ALA A 118 -13.04 4.13 -10.19
CA ALA A 118 -13.11 3.49 -11.50
C ALA A 118 -13.57 2.03 -11.39
N LEU A 119 -13.10 1.31 -10.38
CA LEU A 119 -13.53 -0.05 -10.10
C LEU A 119 -15.02 -0.09 -9.68
N ALA A 120 -15.44 0.83 -8.83
CA ALA A 120 -16.83 0.96 -8.40
C ALA A 120 -17.79 1.27 -9.56
N ARG A 121 -17.38 2.09 -10.53
CA ARG A 121 -18.15 2.33 -11.76
C ARG A 121 -18.31 1.06 -12.60
N SER A 122 -17.32 0.20 -12.61
CA SER A 122 -17.33 -1.05 -13.40
C SER A 122 -18.16 -2.17 -12.74
N LEU A 123 -18.06 -2.32 -11.43
CA LEU A 123 -18.68 -3.42 -10.68
C LEU A 123 -19.97 -3.03 -9.95
N GLY A 124 -20.16 -1.75 -9.66
CA GLY A 124 -21.17 -1.22 -8.75
C GLY A 124 -20.61 -0.96 -7.34
N GLU A 125 -21.02 0.15 -6.73
CA GLU A 125 -20.53 0.57 -5.41
C GLU A 125 -20.82 -0.46 -4.32
N ASP A 126 -22.04 -1.03 -4.29
CA ASP A 126 -22.44 -2.04 -3.31
C ASP A 126 -21.55 -3.29 -3.36
N ARG A 127 -21.19 -3.74 -4.58
CA ARG A 127 -20.33 -4.91 -4.76
C ARG A 127 -18.90 -4.64 -4.32
N VAL A 128 -18.39 -3.47 -4.62
CA VAL A 128 -17.04 -3.07 -4.18
C VAL A 128 -17.01 -2.91 -2.66
N GLY A 129 -18.04 -2.29 -2.07
CA GLY A 129 -18.17 -2.19 -0.62
C GLY A 129 -18.21 -3.55 0.07
N ALA A 130 -19.00 -4.50 -0.44
CA ALA A 130 -19.08 -5.86 0.08
C ALA A 130 -17.72 -6.60 -0.07
N LEU A 131 -17.02 -6.41 -1.18
CA LEU A 131 -15.69 -7.00 -1.40
C LEU A 131 -14.67 -6.46 -0.40
N VAL A 132 -14.62 -5.15 -0.20
CA VAL A 132 -13.72 -4.52 0.77
C VAL A 132 -14.00 -5.03 2.17
N GLN A 133 -15.27 -5.10 2.57
CA GLN A 133 -15.65 -5.63 3.86
C GLN A 133 -15.20 -7.09 4.04
N ALA A 134 -15.48 -7.97 3.07
CA ALA A 134 -15.09 -9.37 3.14
C ALA A 134 -13.57 -9.56 3.20
N LEU A 135 -12.81 -8.77 2.45
CA LEU A 135 -11.34 -8.81 2.50
C LEU A 135 -10.80 -8.28 3.85
N THR A 136 -11.43 -7.27 4.43
CA THR A 136 -11.06 -6.75 5.75
C THR A 136 -11.26 -7.81 6.82
N GLU A 137 -12.42 -8.46 6.85
CA GLU A 137 -12.71 -9.56 7.78
C GLU A 137 -11.69 -10.70 7.66
N LEU A 138 -11.30 -11.08 6.43
CA LEU A 138 -10.30 -12.12 6.21
C LEU A 138 -8.88 -11.74 6.69
N VAL A 139 -8.55 -10.46 6.69
CA VAL A 139 -7.25 -9.97 7.18
C VAL A 139 -7.25 -9.87 8.70
N ASP A 140 -8.36 -9.44 9.29
CA ASP A 140 -8.49 -9.24 10.74
C ASP A 140 -8.66 -10.57 11.51
N ASP A 141 -9.13 -11.64 10.86
CA ASP A 141 -9.36 -12.98 11.45
C ASP A 141 -8.04 -13.75 11.77
N ARG A 142 -6.89 -13.06 11.81
CA ARG A 142 -5.55 -13.63 12.03
C ARG A 142 -4.98 -13.42 13.43
N ASP A 143 -5.80 -13.00 14.40
CA ASP A 143 -5.39 -12.89 15.81
C ASP A 143 -5.88 -14.08 16.66
#